data_0b7823f49526983206057f0035c88ce6
#
_entry.id   0b7823f49526983206057f0035c88ce6
#
_cell.length_a   1.000
_cell.length_b   1.000
_cell.length_c   1.000
_cell.angle_alpha   90.00
_cell.angle_beta   90.00
_cell.angle_gamma   90.00
#
_symmetry.space_group_name_H-M   'P 1'
#
loop_
_entity.id
_entity.type
_entity.pdbx_description
1 polymer ?
#
loop_
_entity_poly.entity_id
_entity_poly.type
_entity_poly.pdbx_seq_one_letter_code
_entity_poly.pdbx_strand_id
1 'polypeptide(L)'
;MERELLRLSETPLHLEKMWESGGVPVLTAEVTLPRCGGKSRRARRFDRYYRQYARAYLKYCEAELLPRAAETMHTALERSAPWSCARAALAYRVTLVRGDTLSLYTEGREEHLPPRLTLRRAETWDRRTGFLLPLTAFFPPKTAEKKRLVRAARETAREQMEKGTAAYYPDYGALLRRAFSSRSFYLADDGLHWFYPMYSVAPAAEGIVDFSLPYGEAGPLLPAEEKKG
;
A
#
# COMPACT_ATOMS: atom_id res chain seq x y z
N MET A 1 17.72 -26.50 -16.64
CA MET A 1 18.08 -25.74 -15.42
C MET A 1 16.87 -24.92 -15.03
N GLU A 2 16.10 -25.41 -14.07
CA GLU A 2 14.89 -24.73 -13.57
C GLU A 2 15.30 -23.37 -13.01
N ARG A 3 14.72 -22.32 -13.55
CA ARG A 3 14.97 -20.96 -13.04
C ARG A 3 14.19 -20.78 -11.74
N GLU A 4 14.89 -20.95 -10.62
CA GLU A 4 14.35 -20.71 -9.28
C GLU A 4 13.62 -19.35 -9.22
N LEU A 5 12.30 -19.34 -9.01
CA LEU A 5 11.50 -18.14 -8.89
C LEU A 5 11.78 -17.43 -7.55
N LEU A 6 11.51 -16.14 -7.50
CA LEU A 6 11.50 -15.39 -6.26
C LEU A 6 10.43 -15.96 -5.33
N ARG A 7 10.82 -16.35 -4.11
CA ARG A 7 9.94 -16.89 -3.08
C ARG A 7 10.08 -16.04 -1.81
N LEU A 8 8.97 -15.77 -1.18
CA LEU A 8 8.98 -15.10 0.11
C LEU A 8 9.47 -16.04 1.20
N SER A 9 10.25 -15.50 2.13
CA SER A 9 10.66 -16.17 3.35
C SER A 9 9.48 -16.23 4.34
N GLU A 10 9.38 -17.28 5.11
CA GLU A 10 8.45 -17.38 6.25
C GLU A 10 8.78 -16.34 7.33
N THR A 11 10.05 -15.92 7.41
CA THR A 11 10.49 -14.88 8.35
C THR A 11 10.57 -13.54 7.62
N PRO A 12 9.65 -12.59 7.86
CA PRO A 12 9.67 -11.26 7.26
C PRO A 12 10.84 -10.42 7.81
N LEU A 13 11.09 -9.27 7.19
CA LEU A 13 11.87 -8.21 7.78
C LEU A 13 11.04 -7.56 8.89
N HIS A 14 11.51 -7.64 10.11
CA HIS A 14 10.87 -7.03 11.27
C HIS A 14 11.84 -6.04 11.93
N LEU A 15 11.37 -4.81 12.20
CA LEU A 15 12.11 -3.77 12.89
C LEU A 15 11.17 -3.06 13.87
N GLU A 16 11.69 -2.77 15.06
CA GLU A 16 11.02 -1.93 16.05
C GLU A 16 11.92 -0.74 16.41
N LYS A 17 11.32 0.40 16.64
CA LYS A 17 12.00 1.58 17.15
C LYS A 17 11.09 2.36 18.09
N MET A 18 11.65 2.84 19.18
CA MET A 18 10.98 3.68 20.16
C MET A 18 11.76 4.99 20.30
N TRP A 19 11.03 6.07 20.45
CA TRP A 19 11.58 7.39 20.75
C TRP A 19 10.98 7.88 22.07
N GLU A 20 11.85 8.46 22.92
CA GLU A 20 11.53 8.92 24.25
C GLU A 20 11.82 10.42 24.39
N SER A 21 11.11 11.07 25.30
CA SER A 21 11.38 12.43 25.77
C SER A 21 11.37 12.41 27.29
N GLY A 22 12.50 12.77 27.93
CA GLY A 22 12.62 12.73 29.39
C GLY A 22 12.40 11.34 29.99
N GLY A 23 12.73 10.26 29.29
CA GLY A 23 12.52 8.87 29.73
C GLY A 23 11.08 8.36 29.58
N VAL A 24 10.21 9.14 28.94
CA VAL A 24 8.82 8.74 28.65
C VAL A 24 8.70 8.36 27.16
N PRO A 25 8.17 7.17 26.82
CA PRO A 25 7.92 6.79 25.43
C PRO A 25 6.95 7.76 24.75
N VAL A 26 7.35 8.36 23.63
CA VAL A 26 6.56 9.34 22.87
C VAL A 26 5.98 8.71 21.62
N LEU A 27 6.79 7.94 20.90
CA LEU A 27 6.41 7.28 19.66
C LEU A 27 7.05 5.89 19.60
N THR A 28 6.27 4.90 19.21
CA THR A 28 6.77 3.57 18.81
C THR A 28 6.49 3.33 17.33
N ALA A 29 7.43 2.71 16.63
CA ALA A 29 7.25 2.27 15.25
C ALA A 29 7.54 0.78 15.13
N GLU A 30 6.62 0.05 14.52
CA GLU A 30 6.76 -1.36 14.16
C GLU A 30 6.70 -1.49 12.64
N VAL A 31 7.69 -2.16 12.05
CA VAL A 31 7.82 -2.35 10.62
C VAL A 31 7.93 -3.83 10.31
N THR A 32 6.94 -4.39 9.63
CA THR A 32 6.93 -5.77 9.14
C THR A 32 6.78 -5.76 7.62
N LEU A 33 7.85 -6.15 6.89
CA LEU A 33 7.91 -6.10 5.43
C LEU A 33 8.34 -7.45 4.84
N PRO A 34 7.98 -7.74 3.57
CA PRO A 34 8.32 -9.00 2.95
C PRO A 34 9.83 -9.14 2.73
N ARG A 35 10.32 -10.36 2.81
CA ARG A 35 11.71 -10.73 2.60
C ARG A 35 11.78 -12.04 1.82
N CYS A 36 12.81 -12.20 0.98
CA CYS A 36 13.11 -13.45 0.28
C CYS A 36 14.23 -14.25 0.96
N GLY A 37 15.23 -13.59 1.53
CA GLY A 37 16.35 -14.26 2.22
C GLY A 37 17.27 -15.07 1.33
N GLY A 38 17.03 -15.10 0.02
CA GLY A 38 17.80 -15.88 -0.95
C GLY A 38 19.09 -15.19 -1.40
N LYS A 39 20.06 -16.00 -1.91
CA LYS A 39 21.35 -15.52 -2.41
C LYS A 39 21.31 -15.04 -3.87
N SER A 40 20.22 -15.26 -4.60
CA SER A 40 20.09 -14.88 -6.01
C SER A 40 20.07 -13.36 -6.19
N ARG A 41 20.45 -12.88 -7.38
CA ARG A 41 20.43 -11.43 -7.70
C ARG A 41 19.03 -10.83 -7.55
N ARG A 42 17.97 -11.56 -7.94
CA ARG A 42 16.56 -11.13 -7.80
C ARG A 42 16.12 -11.03 -6.34
N ALA A 43 16.45 -12.03 -5.51
CA ALA A 43 16.14 -12.00 -4.07
C ALA A 43 16.85 -10.83 -3.38
N ARG A 44 18.16 -10.62 -3.67
CA ARG A 44 18.91 -9.48 -3.13
C ARG A 44 18.34 -8.12 -3.56
N ARG A 45 17.80 -8.00 -4.80
CA ARG A 45 17.12 -6.80 -5.28
C ARG A 45 15.83 -6.53 -4.51
N PHE A 46 15.00 -7.53 -4.36
CA PHE A 46 13.77 -7.50 -3.59
C PHE A 46 14.03 -7.10 -2.13
N ASP A 47 14.94 -7.79 -1.46
CA ASP A 47 15.28 -7.53 -0.06
C ASP A 47 15.90 -6.14 0.14
N ARG A 48 16.70 -5.66 -0.84
CA ARG A 48 17.26 -4.30 -0.80
C ARG A 48 16.14 -3.25 -0.89
N TYR A 49 15.17 -3.45 -1.78
CA TYR A 49 14.03 -2.56 -1.94
C TYR A 49 13.27 -2.39 -0.63
N TYR A 50 12.88 -3.49 0.03
CA TYR A 50 12.12 -3.39 1.27
C TYR A 50 12.96 -2.93 2.46
N ARG A 51 14.24 -3.22 2.51
CA ARG A 51 15.13 -2.60 3.51
C ARG A 51 15.26 -1.08 3.34
N GLN A 52 15.33 -0.59 2.11
CA GLN A 52 15.34 0.85 1.85
C GLN A 52 13.98 1.47 2.21
N TYR A 53 12.89 0.79 1.91
CA TYR A 53 11.56 1.25 2.27
C TYR A 53 11.37 1.30 3.80
N ALA A 54 11.78 0.28 4.55
CA ALA A 54 11.77 0.29 6.01
C ALA A 54 12.53 1.48 6.59
N ARG A 55 13.75 1.74 6.07
CA ARG A 55 14.56 2.90 6.51
C ARG A 55 13.88 4.24 6.19
N ALA A 56 13.26 4.36 5.03
CA ALA A 56 12.53 5.57 4.64
C ALA A 56 11.32 5.80 5.56
N TYR A 57 10.60 4.72 5.91
CA TYR A 57 9.48 4.81 6.84
C TYR A 57 9.91 5.23 8.25
N LEU A 58 10.98 4.64 8.79
CA LEU A 58 11.51 5.05 10.09
C LEU A 58 11.99 6.52 10.09
N LYS A 59 12.58 7.00 8.99
CA LYS A 59 12.91 8.43 8.83
C LYS A 59 11.66 9.30 8.81
N TYR A 60 10.59 8.87 8.13
CA TYR A 60 9.30 9.56 8.16
C TYR A 60 8.74 9.62 9.59
N CYS A 61 8.78 8.52 10.34
CA CYS A 61 8.37 8.51 11.74
C CYS A 61 9.16 9.54 12.57
N GLU A 62 10.47 9.62 12.38
CA GLU A 62 11.34 10.54 13.09
C GLU A 62 11.13 12.01 12.70
N ALA A 63 10.97 12.29 11.41
CA ALA A 63 10.86 13.65 10.89
C ALA A 63 9.45 14.26 11.04
N GLU A 64 8.41 13.44 10.87
CA GLU A 64 7.03 13.93 10.75
C GLU A 64 6.16 13.51 11.97
N LEU A 65 6.28 12.26 12.42
CA LEU A 65 5.39 11.76 13.47
C LEU A 65 5.88 12.11 14.87
N LEU A 66 7.18 12.02 15.12
CA LEU A 66 7.74 12.28 16.43
C LEU A 66 7.48 13.72 16.93
N PRO A 67 7.65 14.79 16.13
CA PRO A 67 7.30 16.15 16.55
C PRO A 67 5.82 16.29 16.92
N ARG A 68 4.91 15.71 16.11
CA ARG A 68 3.46 15.74 16.39
C ARG A 68 3.11 14.95 17.66
N ALA A 69 3.75 13.81 17.88
CA ALA A 69 3.53 13.01 19.08
C ALA A 69 4.03 13.74 20.34
N ALA A 70 5.19 14.41 20.25
CA ALA A 70 5.73 15.21 21.34
C ALA A 70 4.81 16.39 21.68
N GLU A 71 4.29 17.12 20.68
CA GLU A 71 3.34 18.21 20.89
C GLU A 71 2.04 17.72 21.53
N THR A 72 1.51 16.57 21.06
CA THR A 72 0.31 15.94 21.65
C THR A 72 0.55 15.55 23.10
N MET A 73 1.71 14.99 23.43
CA MET A 73 2.11 14.66 24.81
C MET A 73 2.19 15.93 25.67
N HIS A 74 2.88 16.98 25.21
CA HIS A 74 3.00 18.24 25.94
C HIS A 74 1.63 18.83 26.27
N THR A 75 0.75 18.91 25.26
CA THR A 75 -0.62 19.42 25.42
C THR A 75 -1.41 18.61 26.45
N ALA A 76 -1.27 17.28 26.44
CA ALA A 76 -1.93 16.41 27.42
C ALA A 76 -1.41 16.66 28.85
N LEU A 77 -0.09 16.78 29.02
CA LEU A 77 0.53 17.05 30.32
C LEU A 77 0.11 18.42 30.88
N GLU A 78 0.12 19.48 30.08
CA GLU A 78 -0.32 20.82 30.49
C GLU A 78 -1.79 20.82 30.95
N ARG A 79 -2.63 20.01 30.33
CA ARG A 79 -4.06 19.90 30.66
C ARG A 79 -4.37 18.85 31.71
N SER A 80 -3.36 18.18 32.27
CA SER A 80 -3.54 17.03 33.16
C SER A 80 -4.47 15.95 32.56
N ALA A 81 -4.42 15.80 31.23
CA ALA A 81 -5.25 14.87 30.47
C ALA A 81 -4.51 13.51 30.31
N PRO A 82 -5.24 12.39 30.12
CA PRO A 82 -4.64 11.10 29.81
C PRO A 82 -3.82 11.17 28.52
N TRP A 83 -2.62 10.57 28.56
CA TRP A 83 -1.74 10.47 27.41
C TRP A 83 -1.48 9.00 27.08
N SER A 84 -1.43 8.70 25.82
CA SER A 84 -1.03 7.38 25.30
C SER A 84 0.07 7.56 24.27
N CYS A 85 1.13 6.75 24.39
CA CYS A 85 2.23 6.73 23.42
C CYS A 85 1.69 6.55 21.99
N ALA A 86 2.11 7.42 21.08
CA ALA A 86 1.74 7.30 19.68
C ALA A 86 2.35 6.03 19.06
N ARG A 87 1.64 5.41 18.14
CA ARG A 87 2.09 4.19 17.45
C ARG A 87 2.04 4.38 15.96
N ALA A 88 3.09 3.93 15.28
CA ALA A 88 3.18 3.86 13.84
C ALA A 88 3.47 2.42 13.44
N ALA A 89 2.63 1.80 12.63
CA ALA A 89 2.82 0.44 12.15
C ALA A 89 2.91 0.43 10.63
N LEU A 90 3.88 -0.29 10.06
CA LEU A 90 3.99 -0.57 8.63
C LEU A 90 3.95 -2.08 8.44
N ALA A 91 2.89 -2.58 7.82
CA ALA A 91 2.71 -4.00 7.54
C ALA A 91 2.47 -4.26 6.06
N TYR A 92 2.64 -5.50 5.62
CA TYR A 92 2.35 -5.90 4.24
C TYR A 92 1.29 -7.00 4.17
N ARG A 93 0.65 -7.07 3.02
CA ARG A 93 -0.27 -8.15 2.65
C ARG A 93 0.03 -8.63 1.24
N VAL A 94 0.28 -9.94 1.09
CA VAL A 94 0.36 -10.59 -0.21
C VAL A 94 -1.05 -10.78 -0.74
N THR A 95 -1.33 -10.32 -1.95
CA THR A 95 -2.66 -10.35 -2.57
C THR A 95 -2.75 -11.36 -3.70
N LEU A 96 -1.62 -11.66 -4.38
CA LEU A 96 -1.57 -12.67 -5.43
C LEU A 96 -0.16 -13.27 -5.54
N VAL A 97 -0.09 -14.59 -5.63
CA VAL A 97 1.09 -15.34 -6.10
C VAL A 97 0.62 -16.27 -7.20
N ARG A 98 0.88 -15.91 -8.47
CA ARG A 98 0.45 -16.71 -9.62
C ARG A 98 1.54 -16.71 -10.69
N GLY A 99 2.01 -17.92 -11.05
CA GLY A 99 3.09 -18.07 -12.02
C GLY A 99 4.30 -17.19 -11.68
N ASP A 100 4.67 -16.35 -12.64
CA ASP A 100 5.80 -15.42 -12.50
C ASP A 100 5.45 -14.10 -11.77
N THR A 101 4.22 -13.96 -11.28
CA THR A 101 3.73 -12.73 -10.67
C THR A 101 3.57 -12.88 -9.16
N LEU A 102 4.08 -11.87 -8.43
CA LEU A 102 3.82 -11.67 -6.99
C LEU A 102 3.28 -10.25 -6.82
N SER A 103 2.07 -10.12 -6.31
CA SER A 103 1.47 -8.83 -5.98
C SER A 103 1.22 -8.71 -4.49
N LEU A 104 1.48 -7.52 -3.94
CA LEU A 104 1.27 -7.23 -2.55
C LEU A 104 1.07 -5.71 -2.35
N TYR A 105 0.55 -5.34 -1.20
CA TYR A 105 0.60 -3.96 -0.74
C TYR A 105 1.16 -3.86 0.68
N THR A 106 1.61 -2.67 1.02
CA THR A 106 2.02 -2.28 2.37
C THR A 106 1.09 -1.18 2.87
N GLU A 107 0.74 -1.24 4.15
CA GLU A 107 -0.03 -0.18 4.82
C GLU A 107 0.74 0.36 6.03
N GLY A 108 0.84 1.68 6.07
CA GLY A 108 1.26 2.43 7.24
C GLY A 108 0.03 2.95 7.98
N ARG A 109 -0.06 2.70 9.28
CA ARG A 109 -1.15 3.15 10.16
C ARG A 109 -0.58 3.95 11.31
N GLU A 110 -1.27 5.05 11.65
CA GLU A 110 -0.94 5.91 12.77
C GLU A 110 -2.05 5.80 13.84
N GLU A 111 -1.67 5.51 15.09
CA GLU A 111 -2.59 5.43 16.23
C GLU A 111 -2.19 6.42 17.31
N HIS A 112 -3.18 6.94 18.01
CA HIS A 112 -3.02 7.97 19.07
C HIS A 112 -2.34 9.27 18.58
N LEU A 113 -2.45 9.56 17.26
CA LEU A 113 -1.88 10.74 16.62
C LEU A 113 -2.87 11.34 15.60
N PRO A 114 -3.70 12.32 16.02
CA PRO A 114 -4.64 12.99 15.11
C PRO A 114 -3.92 13.92 14.10
N PRO A 115 -4.47 14.03 12.86
CA PRO A 115 -5.46 13.17 12.26
C PRO A 115 -4.91 11.78 11.99
N ARG A 116 -5.73 10.74 12.14
CA ARG A 116 -5.31 9.36 11.82
C ARG A 116 -5.12 9.23 10.31
N LEU A 117 -3.95 8.79 9.90
CA LEU A 117 -3.64 8.54 8.50
C LEU A 117 -3.38 7.04 8.27
N THR A 118 -3.90 6.54 7.16
CA THR A 118 -3.52 5.25 6.60
C THR A 118 -2.89 5.51 5.24
N LEU A 119 -1.67 5.05 5.07
CA LEU A 119 -0.91 5.15 3.83
C LEU A 119 -0.83 3.77 3.20
N ARG A 120 -1.17 3.63 1.92
CA ARG A 120 -0.98 2.37 1.19
C ARG A 120 -0.04 2.58 0.02
N ARG A 121 0.80 1.58 -0.18
CA ARG A 121 1.64 1.45 -1.36
C ARG A 121 1.56 0.01 -1.85
N ALA A 122 1.52 -0.18 -3.15
CA ALA A 122 1.42 -1.51 -3.75
C ALA A 122 2.53 -1.75 -4.77
N GLU A 123 2.98 -2.98 -4.84
CA GLU A 123 4.01 -3.45 -5.77
C GLU A 123 3.62 -4.80 -6.35
N THR A 124 3.75 -4.89 -7.67
CA THR A 124 3.63 -6.15 -8.38
C THR A 124 4.99 -6.51 -9.01
N TRP A 125 5.50 -7.67 -8.68
CA TRP A 125 6.84 -8.13 -9.02
C TRP A 125 6.83 -9.24 -10.06
N ASP A 126 7.73 -9.18 -11.02
CA ASP A 126 8.11 -10.35 -11.82
C ASP A 126 9.07 -11.22 -11.00
N ARG A 127 8.61 -12.41 -10.63
CA ARG A 127 9.34 -13.39 -9.81
C ARG A 127 10.58 -13.97 -10.52
N ARG A 128 10.63 -13.93 -11.86
CA ARG A 128 11.79 -14.40 -12.63
C ARG A 128 12.94 -13.40 -12.59
N THR A 129 12.61 -12.14 -12.69
CA THR A 129 13.62 -11.07 -12.82
C THR A 129 13.86 -10.31 -11.53
N GLY A 130 12.86 -10.25 -10.63
CA GLY A 130 12.87 -9.44 -9.42
C GLY A 130 12.78 -7.95 -9.73
N PHE A 131 12.10 -7.57 -10.81
CA PHE A 131 11.73 -6.19 -11.12
C PHE A 131 10.24 -5.96 -10.93
N LEU A 132 9.86 -4.72 -10.72
CA LEU A 132 8.46 -4.31 -10.66
C LEU A 132 7.84 -4.37 -12.05
N LEU A 133 6.60 -4.85 -12.09
CA LEU A 133 5.76 -4.83 -13.27
C LEU A 133 4.90 -3.57 -13.28
N PRO A 134 4.88 -2.80 -14.36
CA PRO A 134 4.00 -1.64 -14.49
C PRO A 134 2.54 -2.06 -14.72
N LEU A 135 1.60 -1.17 -14.43
CA LEU A 135 0.17 -1.37 -14.69
C LEU A 135 -0.11 -1.83 -16.14
N THR A 136 0.60 -1.25 -17.11
CA THR A 136 0.45 -1.56 -18.55
C THR A 136 0.76 -3.01 -18.91
N ALA A 137 1.53 -3.74 -18.06
CA ALA A 137 1.82 -5.16 -18.29
C ALA A 137 0.57 -6.06 -18.21
N PHE A 138 -0.52 -5.55 -17.63
CA PHE A 138 -1.76 -6.28 -17.43
C PHE A 138 -2.88 -5.85 -18.38
N PHE A 139 -2.53 -5.13 -19.45
CA PHE A 139 -3.48 -4.72 -20.47
C PHE A 139 -2.97 -5.07 -21.87
N PRO A 140 -3.87 -5.36 -22.83
CA PRO A 140 -3.49 -5.52 -24.22
C PRO A 140 -2.75 -4.27 -24.74
N PRO A 141 -1.84 -4.41 -25.71
CA PRO A 141 -1.16 -3.29 -26.34
C PRO A 141 -2.13 -2.21 -26.82
N LYS A 142 -1.74 -0.94 -26.70
CA LYS A 142 -2.54 0.23 -27.11
C LYS A 142 -3.85 0.44 -26.33
N THR A 143 -4.05 -0.26 -25.20
CA THR A 143 -5.18 0.01 -24.29
C THR A 143 -4.97 1.34 -23.59
N ALA A 144 -6.03 2.16 -23.49
CA ALA A 144 -6.04 3.36 -22.67
C ALA A 144 -6.44 3.00 -21.23
N GLU A 145 -5.56 2.28 -20.50
CA GLU A 145 -5.82 1.69 -19.19
C GLU A 145 -6.29 2.74 -18.16
N LYS A 146 -5.65 3.91 -18.11
CA LYS A 146 -6.08 5.01 -17.24
C LYS A 146 -7.53 5.41 -17.48
N LYS A 147 -7.90 5.63 -18.76
CA LYS A 147 -9.27 6.04 -19.16
C LYS A 147 -10.29 4.98 -18.73
N ARG A 148 -9.93 3.70 -18.92
CA ARG A 148 -10.78 2.56 -18.55
C ARG A 148 -10.99 2.47 -17.04
N LEU A 149 -9.91 2.50 -16.24
CA LEU A 149 -9.98 2.39 -14.79
C LEU A 149 -10.70 3.60 -14.16
N VAL A 150 -10.42 4.81 -14.63
CA VAL A 150 -11.13 6.02 -14.15
C VAL A 150 -12.63 5.97 -14.50
N ARG A 151 -13.01 5.42 -15.67
CA ARG A 151 -14.41 5.23 -15.99
C ARG A 151 -15.08 4.22 -15.06
N ALA A 152 -14.48 3.06 -14.86
CA ALA A 152 -14.99 2.03 -13.95
C ALA A 152 -15.13 2.58 -12.52
N ALA A 153 -14.12 3.32 -12.02
CA ALA A 153 -14.20 3.97 -10.71
C ALA A 153 -15.39 4.94 -10.59
N ARG A 154 -15.67 5.72 -11.63
CA ARG A 154 -16.83 6.64 -11.65
C ARG A 154 -18.16 5.92 -11.60
N GLU A 155 -18.29 4.84 -12.36
CA GLU A 155 -19.48 4.00 -12.39
C GLU A 155 -19.72 3.37 -11.02
N THR A 156 -18.71 2.74 -10.43
CA THR A 156 -18.79 2.14 -9.08
C THR A 156 -19.07 3.20 -8.01
N ALA A 157 -18.40 4.34 -8.02
CA ALA A 157 -18.62 5.41 -7.04
C ALA A 157 -20.07 5.95 -7.09
N ARG A 158 -20.61 6.11 -8.30
CA ARG A 158 -22.01 6.52 -8.48
C ARG A 158 -22.97 5.48 -7.86
N GLU A 159 -22.78 4.20 -8.18
CA GLU A 159 -23.60 3.12 -7.63
C GLU A 159 -23.52 3.05 -6.09
N GLN A 160 -22.35 3.25 -5.52
CA GLN A 160 -22.15 3.26 -4.08
C GLN A 160 -22.85 4.44 -3.41
N MET A 161 -22.84 5.63 -4.02
CA MET A 161 -23.56 6.79 -3.52
C MET A 161 -25.09 6.60 -3.62
N GLU A 162 -25.57 6.06 -4.75
CA GLU A 162 -27.00 5.76 -4.94
C GLU A 162 -27.52 4.74 -3.90
N LYS A 163 -26.67 3.79 -3.51
CA LYS A 163 -26.97 2.79 -2.45
C LYS A 163 -26.70 3.31 -1.03
N GLY A 164 -26.13 4.50 -0.87
CA GLY A 164 -25.74 5.05 0.43
C GLY A 164 -24.63 4.26 1.15
N THR A 165 -23.80 3.50 0.40
CA THR A 165 -22.73 2.64 0.96
C THR A 165 -21.37 3.33 1.04
N ALA A 166 -21.17 4.46 0.36
CA ALA A 166 -19.98 5.29 0.44
C ALA A 166 -20.27 6.76 0.15
N ALA A 167 -19.45 7.65 0.70
CA ALA A 167 -19.52 9.09 0.48
C ALA A 167 -18.30 9.56 -0.34
N TYR A 168 -18.55 10.40 -1.32
CA TYR A 168 -17.52 11.02 -2.16
C TYR A 168 -17.67 12.55 -2.16
N TYR A 169 -16.59 13.26 -2.47
CA TYR A 169 -16.68 14.71 -2.66
C TYR A 169 -17.56 15.05 -3.88
N PRO A 170 -18.21 16.24 -3.91
CA PRO A 170 -19.12 16.60 -5.00
C PRO A 170 -18.47 16.53 -6.40
N ASP A 171 -17.17 16.83 -6.50
CA ASP A 171 -16.39 16.81 -7.75
C ASP A 171 -15.60 15.51 -7.95
N TYR A 172 -16.01 14.40 -7.30
CA TYR A 172 -15.29 13.12 -7.30
C TYR A 172 -14.89 12.65 -8.70
N GLY A 173 -15.72 12.88 -9.70
CA GLY A 173 -15.40 12.49 -11.09
C GLY A 173 -14.16 13.19 -11.67
N ALA A 174 -13.89 14.44 -11.29
CA ALA A 174 -12.66 15.16 -11.63
C ALA A 174 -11.49 14.71 -10.76
N LEU A 175 -11.75 14.49 -9.46
CA LEU A 175 -10.77 14.04 -8.49
C LEU A 175 -10.23 12.63 -8.83
N LEU A 176 -11.09 11.67 -9.20
CA LEU A 176 -10.69 10.33 -9.66
C LEU A 176 -9.71 10.40 -10.85
N ARG A 177 -9.93 11.33 -11.79
CA ARG A 177 -9.02 11.50 -12.93
C ARG A 177 -7.70 12.15 -12.52
N ARG A 178 -7.74 13.16 -11.64
CA ARG A 178 -6.57 13.94 -11.19
C ARG A 178 -5.67 13.13 -10.26
N ALA A 179 -6.26 12.42 -9.30
CA ALA A 179 -5.54 11.65 -8.29
C ALA A 179 -5.13 10.24 -8.76
N PHE A 180 -5.53 9.82 -9.97
CA PHE A 180 -5.15 8.52 -10.50
C PHE A 180 -3.63 8.37 -10.61
N SER A 181 -3.11 7.27 -10.06
CA SER A 181 -1.71 6.88 -10.15
C SER A 181 -1.58 5.47 -10.73
N SER A 182 -0.80 5.30 -11.80
CA SER A 182 -0.46 3.99 -12.36
C SER A 182 0.41 3.12 -11.45
N ARG A 183 0.83 3.65 -10.30
CA ARG A 183 1.59 2.91 -9.28
C ARG A 183 0.70 2.43 -8.12
N SER A 184 -0.53 2.95 -8.02
CA SER A 184 -1.46 2.64 -6.93
C SER A 184 -2.38 1.49 -7.33
N PHE A 185 -1.81 0.32 -7.62
CA PHE A 185 -2.56 -0.89 -7.99
C PHE A 185 -1.93 -2.15 -7.42
N TYR A 186 -2.73 -3.17 -7.23
CA TYR A 186 -2.32 -4.53 -6.93
C TYR A 186 -3.24 -5.53 -7.64
N LEU A 187 -2.78 -6.76 -7.75
CA LEU A 187 -3.56 -7.87 -8.28
C LEU A 187 -4.06 -8.74 -7.14
N ALA A 188 -5.28 -9.26 -7.25
CA ALA A 188 -5.87 -10.23 -6.36
C ALA A 188 -6.52 -11.36 -7.18
N ASP A 189 -7.08 -12.38 -6.54
CA ASP A 189 -7.69 -13.52 -7.26
C ASP A 189 -8.90 -13.10 -8.09
N ASP A 190 -9.65 -12.09 -7.66
CA ASP A 190 -10.86 -11.57 -8.29
C ASP A 190 -10.61 -10.52 -9.38
N GLY A 191 -9.39 -9.94 -9.46
CA GLY A 191 -9.10 -8.92 -10.45
C GLY A 191 -7.91 -8.01 -10.12
N LEU A 192 -7.83 -6.94 -10.89
CA LEU A 192 -6.93 -5.82 -10.66
C LEU A 192 -7.65 -4.80 -9.75
N HIS A 193 -6.99 -4.47 -8.65
CA HIS A 193 -7.42 -3.43 -7.73
C HIS A 193 -6.56 -2.19 -7.90
N TRP A 194 -7.17 -1.00 -7.80
CA TRP A 194 -6.44 0.26 -7.71
C TRP A 194 -7.08 1.15 -6.67
N PHE A 195 -6.26 1.96 -6.04
CA PHE A 195 -6.71 2.71 -4.89
C PHE A 195 -6.32 4.19 -4.96
N TYR A 196 -7.06 4.98 -4.22
CA TYR A 196 -6.86 6.40 -4.02
C TYR A 196 -6.51 6.68 -2.56
N PRO A 197 -5.50 7.52 -2.29
CA PRO A 197 -5.14 7.88 -0.93
C PRO A 197 -6.32 8.49 -0.14
N MET A 198 -6.28 8.37 1.17
CA MET A 198 -7.22 9.08 2.04
C MET A 198 -7.31 10.56 1.66
N TYR A 199 -8.47 11.16 1.81
CA TYR A 199 -8.78 12.57 1.49
C TYR A 199 -8.63 12.98 0.02
N SER A 200 -8.29 12.09 -0.87
CA SER A 200 -8.06 12.46 -2.28
C SER A 200 -9.33 12.54 -3.12
N VAL A 201 -10.32 11.69 -2.83
CA VAL A 201 -11.58 11.58 -3.60
C VAL A 201 -12.81 11.50 -2.71
N ALA A 202 -12.62 11.23 -1.41
CA ALA A 202 -13.66 10.99 -0.44
C ALA A 202 -13.25 11.53 0.96
N PRO A 203 -14.21 11.76 1.89
CA PRO A 203 -13.92 12.15 3.27
C PRO A 203 -13.10 11.09 4.01
N ALA A 204 -12.50 11.51 5.13
CA ALA A 204 -11.66 10.64 5.98
C ALA A 204 -12.32 9.33 6.42
N ALA A 205 -13.62 9.36 6.65
CA ALA A 205 -14.39 8.20 7.09
C ALA A 205 -14.34 7.03 6.09
N GLU A 206 -14.16 7.33 4.80
CA GLU A 206 -14.03 6.31 3.75
C GLU A 206 -12.63 5.68 3.70
N GLY A 207 -11.66 6.27 4.38
CA GLY A 207 -10.29 5.76 4.39
C GLY A 207 -9.62 5.81 3.03
N ILE A 208 -8.90 4.74 2.68
CA ILE A 208 -8.35 4.50 1.34
C ILE A 208 -9.49 3.96 0.48
N VAL A 209 -9.80 4.67 -0.60
CA VAL A 209 -10.84 4.24 -1.54
C VAL A 209 -10.23 3.25 -2.53
N ASP A 210 -10.78 2.05 -2.58
CA ASP A 210 -10.30 0.93 -3.39
C ASP A 210 -11.38 0.53 -4.42
N PHE A 211 -10.97 0.31 -5.66
CA PHE A 211 -11.82 -0.17 -6.75
C PHE A 211 -11.23 -1.44 -7.33
N SER A 212 -12.06 -2.29 -7.90
CA SER A 212 -11.62 -3.49 -8.59
C SER A 212 -12.20 -3.59 -10.02
N LEU A 213 -11.48 -4.26 -10.88
CA LEU A 213 -11.93 -4.63 -12.22
C LEU A 213 -11.58 -6.11 -12.44
N PRO A 214 -12.58 -6.97 -12.70
CA PRO A 214 -12.36 -8.38 -12.97
C PRO A 214 -11.45 -8.61 -14.18
N TYR A 215 -10.72 -9.72 -14.17
CA TYR A 215 -9.90 -10.13 -15.31
C TYR A 215 -10.75 -10.41 -16.54
N GLY A 216 -10.22 -10.10 -17.73
CA GLY A 216 -10.92 -10.33 -19.00
C GLY A 216 -10.03 -10.03 -20.21
N GLU A 217 -10.47 -10.44 -21.40
CA GLU A 217 -9.73 -10.32 -22.67
C GLU A 217 -9.35 -8.87 -23.00
N ALA A 218 -10.21 -7.92 -22.68
CA ALA A 218 -9.92 -6.50 -22.86
C ALA A 218 -9.02 -5.91 -21.77
N GLY A 219 -8.58 -6.75 -20.81
CA GLY A 219 -7.80 -6.36 -19.61
C GLY A 219 -8.69 -5.87 -18.46
N PRO A 220 -8.19 -5.96 -17.23
CA PRO A 220 -6.88 -6.49 -16.90
C PRO A 220 -6.74 -7.98 -17.26
N LEU A 221 -5.55 -8.36 -17.70
CA LEU A 221 -5.23 -9.74 -18.06
C LEU A 221 -4.84 -10.52 -16.80
N LEU A 222 -5.41 -11.72 -16.66
CA LEU A 222 -5.00 -12.64 -15.59
C LEU A 222 -3.55 -13.08 -15.84
N PRO A 223 -2.64 -12.97 -14.84
CA PRO A 223 -1.30 -13.51 -14.98
C PRO A 223 -1.31 -15.00 -15.30
N ALA A 224 -0.43 -15.42 -16.21
CA ALA A 224 -0.33 -16.83 -16.61
C ALA A 224 0.08 -17.71 -15.42
N GLU A 225 -0.41 -18.94 -15.39
CA GLU A 225 0.06 -19.94 -14.43
C GLU A 225 1.49 -20.39 -14.73
N GLU A 226 2.17 -20.92 -13.73
CA GLU A 226 3.46 -21.55 -13.91
C GLU A 226 3.30 -22.73 -14.87
N LYS A 227 4.01 -22.70 -16.01
CA LYS A 227 4.06 -23.87 -16.89
C LYS A 227 4.74 -24.97 -16.11
N LYS A 228 3.97 -25.98 -15.70
CA LYS A 228 4.55 -27.24 -15.22
C LYS A 228 5.36 -27.82 -16.37
N GLY A 229 6.70 -27.76 -16.28
CA GLY A 229 7.62 -28.43 -17.16
C GLY A 229 7.69 -29.93 -16.84
#